data_b0676cc4f997ea4b7a02b624b7320009
#
_entry.id   b0676cc4f997ea4b7a02b624b7320009
#
_cell.length_a   1.000
_cell.length_b   1.000
_cell.length_c   1.000
_cell.angle_alpha   90.00
_cell.angle_beta   90.00
_cell.angle_gamma   90.00
#
_symmetry.space_group_name_H-M   'P 1'
#
loop_
_entity.id
_entity.type
_entity.pdbx_description
1 polymer ?
#
loop_
_entity_poly.entity_id
_entity_poly.type
_entity_poly.pdbx_seq_one_letter_code
_entity_poly.pdbx_strand_id
1 'polypeptide(L)'
;DVRKVYSFEPFTSEMTPEQKSHILGVQANLWTEYIKTPEHLEYMLLPRMSALSEVQWCSPENRDYDRFLDKMTRMVNLYRKMGFNFARHIFEVSPVIGVDKSLGCPQVTLTTQGDAPMYYTLDGSEPSVCSIPYTGPVSVGDSDVFKAIVDRDDMETKVYCQHFTRHKAVGKP
;
A
#
# COMPACT_ATOMS: atom_id res chain seq x y z
N ASP A 1 1.01 9.22 -0.16
CA ASP A 1 0.22 7.99 -0.11
C ASP A 1 -1.07 8.19 0.70
N VAL A 2 -1.94 7.21 0.76
CA VAL A 2 -3.26 7.27 1.43
C VAL A 2 -3.10 7.43 2.95
N ARG A 3 -2.15 6.71 3.56
CA ARG A 3 -1.88 6.80 5.00
C ARG A 3 -1.47 8.22 5.41
N LYS A 4 -0.64 8.87 4.57
CA LYS A 4 -0.23 10.26 4.82
C LYS A 4 -1.41 11.24 4.76
N VAL A 5 -2.36 11.03 3.85
CA VAL A 5 -3.59 11.84 3.80
C VAL A 5 -4.47 11.57 5.02
N TYR A 6 -4.63 10.30 5.39
CA TYR A 6 -5.45 9.92 6.56
C TYR A 6 -4.87 10.43 7.89
N SER A 7 -3.55 10.52 8.01
CA SER A 7 -2.87 11.03 9.22
C SER A 7 -2.85 12.56 9.31
N PHE A 8 -3.45 13.24 8.35
CA PHE A 8 -3.50 14.70 8.38
C PHE A 8 -4.35 15.20 9.55
N GLU A 9 -3.79 16.12 10.34
CA GLU A 9 -4.47 16.76 11.47
C GLU A 9 -4.47 18.28 11.25
N PRO A 10 -5.64 18.89 11.05
CA PRO A 10 -5.72 20.33 10.85
C PRO A 10 -5.47 21.14 12.13
N PHE A 11 -5.60 20.51 13.30
CA PHE A 11 -5.38 21.17 14.59
C PHE A 11 -3.99 20.84 15.11
N THR A 12 -3.16 21.86 15.29
CA THR A 12 -1.87 21.67 15.97
C THR A 12 -2.03 21.72 17.48
N SER A 13 -1.08 21.11 18.21
CA SER A 13 -1.08 21.14 19.68
C SER A 13 -0.96 22.55 20.27
N GLU A 14 -0.45 23.51 19.48
CA GLU A 14 -0.21 24.89 19.91
C GLU A 14 -1.47 25.76 19.77
N MET A 15 -2.48 25.31 19.04
CA MET A 15 -3.70 26.08 18.81
C MET A 15 -4.60 26.13 20.06
N THR A 16 -5.05 27.33 20.41
CA THR A 16 -6.07 27.52 21.42
C THR A 16 -7.45 27.03 20.93
N PRO A 17 -8.39 26.74 21.84
CA PRO A 17 -9.77 26.38 21.44
C PRO A 17 -10.43 27.42 20.53
N GLU A 18 -10.17 28.70 20.77
CA GLU A 18 -10.69 29.80 19.95
C GLU A 18 -10.09 29.72 18.51
N GLN A 19 -8.78 29.53 18.37
CA GLN A 19 -8.15 29.37 17.07
C GLN A 19 -8.67 28.14 16.31
N LYS A 20 -8.90 27.03 17.02
CA LYS A 20 -9.49 25.82 16.43
C LYS A 20 -10.91 26.06 15.90
N SER A 21 -11.69 26.90 16.58
CA SER A 21 -13.05 27.22 16.13
C SER A 21 -13.11 28.01 14.81
N HIS A 22 -12.01 28.64 14.40
CA HIS A 22 -11.91 29.35 13.13
C HIS A 22 -11.57 28.43 11.94
N ILE A 23 -11.18 27.18 12.19
CA ILE A 23 -10.92 26.20 11.13
C ILE A 23 -12.23 25.56 10.72
N LEU A 24 -12.77 25.96 9.58
CA LEU A 24 -14.06 25.51 9.07
C LEU A 24 -13.98 24.16 8.35
N GLY A 25 -12.79 23.71 8.00
CA GLY A 25 -12.59 22.47 7.28
C GLY A 25 -11.19 22.38 6.65
N VAL A 26 -10.99 21.36 5.84
CA VAL A 26 -9.75 21.14 5.11
C VAL A 26 -10.03 20.96 3.63
N GLN A 27 -9.04 21.26 2.79
CA GLN A 27 -9.11 21.02 1.35
C GLN A 27 -7.84 20.35 0.86
N ALA A 28 -7.92 19.66 -0.26
CA ALA A 28 -6.77 19.19 -1.02
C ALA A 28 -6.85 19.73 -2.45
N ASN A 29 -5.71 20.10 -2.98
CA ASN A 29 -5.59 20.56 -4.36
C ASN A 29 -4.93 19.47 -5.19
N LEU A 30 -5.47 19.21 -6.37
CA LEU A 30 -4.88 18.33 -7.36
C LEU A 30 -4.47 19.19 -8.58
N TRP A 31 -3.18 19.46 -8.68
CA TRP A 31 -2.60 20.24 -9.78
C TRP A 31 -2.42 19.33 -10.99
N THR A 32 -2.90 19.80 -12.15
CA THR A 32 -3.03 18.95 -13.34
C THR A 32 -1.94 19.16 -14.39
N GLU A 33 -0.87 19.90 -14.08
CA GLU A 33 0.23 20.16 -15.02
C GLU A 33 0.84 18.89 -15.62
N TYR A 34 0.86 17.79 -14.85
CA TYR A 34 1.39 16.50 -15.27
C TYR A 34 0.31 15.43 -15.46
N ILE A 35 -0.97 15.79 -15.31
CA ILE A 35 -2.12 14.88 -15.45
C ILE A 35 -2.77 15.14 -16.81
N LYS A 36 -2.58 14.21 -17.74
CA LYS A 36 -2.98 14.38 -19.13
C LYS A 36 -4.35 13.78 -19.47
N THR A 37 -4.83 12.84 -18.66
CA THR A 37 -6.08 12.13 -18.96
C THR A 37 -6.99 12.04 -17.73
N PRO A 38 -8.31 11.90 -17.91
CA PRO A 38 -9.25 11.67 -16.83
C PRO A 38 -8.90 10.43 -15.98
N GLU A 39 -8.47 9.34 -16.60
CA GLU A 39 -8.08 8.11 -15.92
C GLU A 39 -6.86 8.32 -15.01
N HIS A 40 -5.91 9.16 -15.44
CA HIS A 40 -4.77 9.54 -14.61
C HIS A 40 -5.20 10.43 -13.43
N LEU A 41 -6.16 11.34 -13.66
CA LEU A 41 -6.72 12.16 -12.60
C LEU A 41 -7.42 11.30 -11.54
N GLU A 42 -8.26 10.36 -11.94
CA GLU A 42 -8.93 9.42 -11.05
C GLU A 42 -7.94 8.59 -10.24
N TYR A 43 -6.89 8.06 -10.89
CA TYR A 43 -5.81 7.33 -10.24
C TYR A 43 -5.07 8.16 -9.17
N MET A 44 -4.84 9.44 -9.45
CA MET A 44 -4.18 10.34 -8.50
C MET A 44 -5.11 10.74 -7.35
N LEU A 45 -6.41 10.85 -7.62
CA LEU A 45 -7.42 11.27 -6.68
C LEU A 45 -7.87 10.12 -5.75
N LEU A 46 -8.16 8.96 -6.32
CA LEU A 46 -8.72 7.81 -5.59
C LEU A 46 -7.63 6.81 -5.18
N PRO A 47 -7.68 6.28 -3.96
CA PRO A 47 -8.64 6.49 -2.87
C PRO A 47 -8.24 7.62 -1.88
N ARG A 48 -7.31 8.50 -2.22
CA ARG A 48 -6.84 9.58 -1.32
C ARG A 48 -7.97 10.53 -0.91
N MET A 49 -8.90 10.79 -1.83
CA MET A 49 -10.08 11.61 -1.54
C MET A 49 -10.98 10.97 -0.48
N SER A 50 -11.13 9.65 -0.48
CA SER A 50 -11.88 8.95 0.57
C SER A 50 -11.20 9.04 1.93
N ALA A 51 -9.85 9.01 1.96
CA ALA A 51 -9.10 9.24 3.20
C ALA A 51 -9.31 10.66 3.72
N LEU A 52 -9.28 11.66 2.85
CA LEU A 52 -9.56 13.04 3.23
C LEU A 52 -10.99 13.23 3.72
N SER A 53 -11.95 12.59 3.08
CA SER A 53 -13.35 12.62 3.51
C SER A 53 -13.53 12.03 4.91
N GLU A 54 -12.88 10.91 5.24
CA GLU A 54 -12.92 10.36 6.59
C GLU A 54 -12.30 11.34 7.61
N VAL A 55 -11.20 12.01 7.26
CA VAL A 55 -10.58 13.05 8.11
C VAL A 55 -11.52 14.22 8.37
N GLN A 56 -12.32 14.60 7.39
CA GLN A 56 -13.27 15.72 7.51
C GLN A 56 -14.52 15.38 8.33
N TRP A 57 -15.02 14.15 8.20
CA TRP A 57 -16.28 13.72 8.78
C TRP A 57 -16.13 12.99 10.11
N CYS A 58 -14.93 12.55 10.45
CA CYS A 58 -14.66 11.80 11.67
C CYS A 58 -13.83 12.64 12.63
N SER A 59 -14.29 12.80 13.87
CA SER A 59 -13.50 13.46 14.89
C SER A 59 -12.20 12.68 15.16
N PRO A 60 -11.09 13.36 15.53
CA PRO A 60 -9.77 12.76 15.66
C PRO A 60 -9.73 11.51 16.55
N GLU A 61 -10.47 11.54 17.67
CA GLU A 61 -10.55 10.42 18.63
C GLU A 61 -11.27 9.18 18.09
N ASN A 62 -12.06 9.34 17.02
CA ASN A 62 -12.79 8.26 16.36
C ASN A 62 -12.14 7.79 15.08
N ARG A 63 -10.98 8.35 14.70
CA ARG A 63 -10.24 7.92 13.52
C ARG A 63 -9.49 6.63 13.82
N ASP A 64 -9.67 5.64 12.95
CA ASP A 64 -9.03 4.35 13.00
C ASP A 64 -8.68 3.92 11.57
N TYR A 65 -7.39 3.83 11.28
CA TYR A 65 -6.91 3.57 9.93
C TYR A 65 -7.24 2.16 9.45
N ASP A 66 -7.21 1.17 10.33
CA ASP A 66 -7.50 -0.21 9.95
C ASP A 66 -9.00 -0.37 9.63
N ARG A 67 -9.85 0.24 10.45
CA ARG A 67 -11.29 0.34 10.15
C ARG A 67 -11.57 1.11 8.85
N PHE A 68 -10.80 2.16 8.56
CA PHE A 68 -10.88 2.86 7.28
C PHE A 68 -10.54 1.94 6.11
N LEU A 69 -9.51 1.12 6.23
CA LEU A 69 -9.11 0.16 5.18
C LEU A 69 -10.19 -0.90 4.93
N ASP A 70 -10.84 -1.39 5.98
CA ASP A 70 -11.99 -2.30 5.84
C ASP A 70 -13.14 -1.67 5.04
N LYS A 71 -13.43 -0.39 5.33
CA LYS A 71 -14.40 0.38 4.54
C LYS A 71 -13.95 0.55 3.09
N MET A 72 -12.64 0.76 2.88
CA MET A 72 -12.08 0.94 1.54
C MET A 72 -12.21 -0.30 0.67
N THR A 73 -12.20 -1.50 1.22
CA THR A 73 -12.46 -2.74 0.48
C THR A 73 -13.83 -2.70 -0.21
N ARG A 74 -14.85 -2.20 0.50
CA ARG A 74 -16.20 -2.01 -0.07
C ARG A 74 -16.27 -0.84 -1.06
N MET A 75 -15.58 0.26 -0.74
CA MET A 75 -15.54 1.46 -1.59
C MET A 75 -14.88 1.17 -2.93
N VAL A 76 -13.83 0.37 -2.95
CA VAL A 76 -13.14 -0.05 -4.18
C VAL A 76 -14.07 -0.84 -5.10
N ASN A 77 -14.93 -1.69 -4.55
CA ASN A 77 -15.95 -2.38 -5.33
C ASN A 77 -16.94 -1.41 -5.96
N LEU A 78 -17.28 -0.32 -5.26
CA LEU A 78 -18.10 0.75 -5.82
C LEU A 78 -17.36 1.48 -6.96
N TYR A 79 -16.08 1.84 -6.77
CA TYR A 79 -15.28 2.45 -7.84
C TYR A 79 -15.25 1.59 -9.10
N ARG A 80 -15.06 0.28 -8.96
CA ARG A 80 -15.08 -0.67 -10.08
C ARG A 80 -16.43 -0.69 -10.79
N LYS A 81 -17.54 -0.75 -10.05
CA LYS A 81 -18.90 -0.71 -10.62
C LYS A 81 -19.19 0.59 -11.36
N MET A 82 -18.62 1.69 -10.90
CA MET A 82 -18.76 3.01 -11.53
C MET A 82 -17.76 3.24 -12.69
N GLY A 83 -16.83 2.29 -12.91
CA GLY A 83 -15.82 2.40 -13.96
C GLY A 83 -14.69 3.38 -13.65
N PHE A 84 -14.52 3.80 -12.39
CA PHE A 84 -13.44 4.68 -12.02
C PHE A 84 -12.09 3.95 -11.98
N ASN A 85 -11.05 4.63 -12.46
CA ASN A 85 -9.68 4.23 -12.23
C ASN A 85 -9.24 4.68 -10.82
N PHE A 86 -8.44 3.87 -10.13
CA PHE A 86 -7.96 4.20 -8.78
C PHE A 86 -6.60 3.55 -8.49
N ALA A 87 -5.83 4.15 -7.59
CA ALA A 87 -4.55 3.60 -7.16
C ALA A 87 -4.77 2.40 -6.22
N ARG A 88 -4.25 1.24 -6.61
CA ARG A 88 -4.43 -0.04 -5.91
C ARG A 88 -3.34 -0.35 -4.89
N HIS A 89 -2.29 0.47 -4.78
CA HIS A 89 -1.08 0.20 -3.99
C HIS A 89 -1.33 -0.17 -2.53
N ILE A 90 -2.37 0.37 -1.90
CA ILE A 90 -2.71 0.01 -0.52
C ILE A 90 -3.20 -1.43 -0.37
N PHE A 91 -3.60 -2.06 -1.47
CA PHE A 91 -4.11 -3.43 -1.51
C PHE A 91 -3.12 -4.42 -2.11
N GLU A 92 -1.96 -3.95 -2.57
CA GLU A 92 -0.90 -4.77 -3.14
C GLU A 92 0.06 -5.26 -2.04
N VAL A 93 0.93 -6.17 -2.42
CA VAL A 93 2.03 -6.62 -1.57
C VAL A 93 3.06 -5.50 -1.43
N SER A 94 3.44 -5.20 -0.19
CA SER A 94 4.52 -4.25 0.14
C SER A 94 5.71 -5.03 0.69
N PRO A 95 6.80 -5.20 -0.09
CA PRO A 95 7.97 -5.93 0.34
C PRO A 95 8.94 -5.05 1.10
N VAL A 96 9.60 -5.63 2.09
CA VAL A 96 10.80 -5.10 2.75
C VAL A 96 11.91 -6.13 2.60
N ILE A 97 13.02 -5.69 2.00
CA ILE A 97 14.19 -6.55 1.81
C ILE A 97 15.18 -6.28 2.93
N GLY A 98 15.53 -7.30 3.66
CA GLY A 98 16.52 -7.31 4.72
C GLY A 98 17.59 -8.37 4.49
N VAL A 99 18.33 -8.70 5.54
CA VAL A 99 19.33 -9.78 5.58
C VAL A 99 18.99 -10.71 6.72
N ASP A 100 18.87 -11.99 6.43
CA ASP A 100 18.84 -13.04 7.45
C ASP A 100 20.23 -13.12 8.10
N LYS A 101 20.31 -12.69 9.36
CA LYS A 101 21.58 -12.64 10.10
C LYS A 101 22.15 -14.03 10.40
N SER A 102 21.31 -15.06 10.41
CA SER A 102 21.73 -16.45 10.69
C SER A 102 22.32 -17.13 9.45
N LEU A 103 21.75 -16.86 8.30
CA LEU A 103 22.12 -17.48 7.03
C LEU A 103 23.01 -16.58 6.16
N GLY A 104 23.05 -15.27 6.45
CA GLY A 104 23.80 -14.28 5.67
C GLY A 104 23.25 -14.06 4.26
N CYS A 105 22.00 -14.43 4.00
CA CYS A 105 21.33 -14.29 2.71
C CYS A 105 20.23 -13.21 2.75
N PRO A 106 19.76 -12.74 1.60
CA PRO A 106 18.61 -11.83 1.55
C PRO A 106 17.37 -12.44 2.19
N GLN A 107 16.60 -11.61 2.87
CA GLN A 107 15.32 -11.98 3.48
C GLN A 107 14.24 -11.02 3.02
N VAL A 108 13.11 -11.56 2.59
CA VAL A 108 11.94 -10.81 2.16
C VAL A 108 10.86 -10.88 3.21
N THR A 109 10.44 -9.73 3.70
CA THR A 109 9.26 -9.58 4.56
C THR A 109 8.17 -8.93 3.73
N LEU A 110 7.01 -9.58 3.67
CA LEU A 110 5.84 -9.06 2.97
C LEU A 110 4.84 -8.49 3.96
N THR A 111 4.26 -7.37 3.59
CA THR A 111 3.10 -6.78 4.28
C THR A 111 2.04 -6.40 3.25
N THR A 112 0.81 -6.38 3.66
CA THR A 112 -0.31 -5.81 2.89
C THR A 112 -1.26 -5.11 3.86
N GLN A 113 -2.22 -4.39 3.36
CA GLN A 113 -3.22 -3.75 4.20
C GLN A 113 -4.38 -4.73 4.48
N GLY A 114 -4.78 -4.85 5.75
CA GLY A 114 -5.78 -5.82 6.21
C GLY A 114 -5.24 -7.26 6.22
N ASP A 115 -6.08 -8.21 6.67
CA ASP A 115 -5.73 -9.63 6.84
C ASP A 115 -5.96 -10.43 5.55
N ALA A 116 -5.42 -9.97 4.43
CA ALA A 116 -5.53 -10.71 3.18
C ALA A 116 -4.39 -11.73 3.06
N PRO A 117 -4.67 -12.99 2.66
CA PRO A 117 -3.64 -13.99 2.48
C PRO A 117 -2.69 -13.61 1.34
N MET A 118 -1.41 -13.89 1.55
CA MET A 118 -0.36 -13.68 0.56
C MET A 118 0.27 -15.02 0.17
N TYR A 119 0.65 -15.13 -1.09
CA TYR A 119 1.31 -16.32 -1.64
C TYR A 119 2.55 -15.93 -2.41
N TYR A 120 3.54 -16.81 -2.45
CA TYR A 120 4.79 -16.54 -3.14
C TYR A 120 5.37 -17.75 -3.85
N THR A 121 6.31 -17.51 -4.77
CA THR A 121 7.15 -18.49 -5.45
C THR A 121 8.61 -18.05 -5.41
N LEU A 122 9.55 -19.00 -5.52
CA LEU A 122 10.99 -18.73 -5.53
C LEU A 122 11.64 -19.05 -6.89
N ASP A 123 10.92 -19.72 -7.77
CA ASP A 123 11.39 -20.22 -9.07
C ASP A 123 10.99 -19.31 -10.24
N GLY A 124 10.36 -18.17 -9.96
CA GLY A 124 9.89 -17.23 -10.98
C GLY A 124 8.56 -17.60 -11.64
N SER A 125 7.94 -18.73 -11.25
CA SER A 125 6.57 -19.04 -11.68
C SER A 125 5.58 -17.98 -11.21
N GLU A 126 4.45 -17.84 -11.90
CA GLU A 126 3.39 -16.91 -11.49
C GLU A 126 2.71 -17.43 -10.21
N PRO A 127 2.73 -16.66 -9.11
CA PRO A 127 2.09 -17.05 -7.86
C PRO A 127 0.57 -17.05 -8.00
N SER A 128 -0.05 -18.01 -7.32
CA SER A 128 -1.50 -18.19 -7.24
C SER A 128 -1.88 -18.63 -5.83
N VAL A 129 -3.16 -18.77 -5.55
CA VAL A 129 -3.66 -19.31 -4.28
C VAL A 129 -3.20 -20.76 -3.99
N CYS A 130 -2.68 -21.47 -5.00
CA CYS A 130 -2.08 -22.79 -4.86
C CYS A 130 -0.57 -22.74 -4.58
N SER A 131 0.03 -21.55 -4.58
CA SER A 131 1.45 -21.35 -4.29
C SER A 131 1.74 -21.40 -2.80
N ILE A 132 3.00 -21.20 -2.40
CA ILE A 132 3.40 -21.28 -1.00
C ILE A 132 2.73 -20.14 -0.21
N PRO A 133 1.96 -20.43 0.85
CA PRO A 133 1.36 -19.38 1.66
C PRO A 133 2.44 -18.63 2.46
N TYR A 134 2.33 -17.31 2.48
CA TYR A 134 3.26 -16.49 3.25
C TYR A 134 2.83 -16.45 4.72
N THR A 135 3.69 -16.94 5.60
CA THR A 135 3.46 -16.96 7.05
C THR A 135 4.48 -16.16 7.85
N GLY A 136 5.49 -15.62 7.19
CA GLY A 136 6.56 -14.84 7.84
C GLY A 136 7.74 -14.60 6.90
N PRO A 137 8.82 -13.94 7.39
CA PRO A 137 9.97 -13.58 6.58
C PRO A 137 10.58 -14.79 5.85
N VAL A 138 10.85 -14.64 4.56
CA VAL A 138 11.37 -15.70 3.67
C VAL A 138 12.82 -15.41 3.34
N SER A 139 13.72 -16.33 3.68
CA SER A 139 15.12 -16.26 3.24
C SER A 139 15.26 -16.75 1.80
N VAL A 140 15.93 -15.96 0.97
CA VAL A 140 16.00 -16.16 -0.48
C VAL A 140 17.42 -16.54 -0.87
N GLY A 141 17.55 -17.57 -1.70
CA GLY A 141 18.85 -18.03 -2.19
C GLY A 141 19.39 -17.18 -3.34
N ASP A 142 20.64 -17.49 -3.72
CA ASP A 142 21.25 -16.89 -4.90
C ASP A 142 20.56 -17.41 -6.17
N SER A 143 20.24 -16.50 -7.07
CA SER A 143 19.56 -16.78 -8.34
C SER A 143 18.04 -17.06 -8.22
N ASP A 144 17.46 -16.89 -7.06
CA ASP A 144 16.00 -17.00 -6.91
C ASP A 144 15.29 -15.83 -7.58
N VAL A 145 14.14 -16.12 -8.19
CA VAL A 145 13.20 -15.13 -8.68
C VAL A 145 11.98 -15.16 -7.76
N PHE A 146 12.00 -14.28 -6.78
CA PHE A 146 10.90 -14.16 -5.83
C PHE A 146 9.72 -13.43 -6.48
N LYS A 147 8.56 -14.08 -6.51
CA LYS A 147 7.31 -13.43 -6.89
C LYS A 147 6.28 -13.61 -5.79
N ALA A 148 5.42 -12.61 -5.60
CA ALA A 148 4.36 -12.67 -4.61
C ALA A 148 3.10 -11.95 -5.07
N ILE A 149 1.96 -12.45 -4.60
CA ILE A 149 0.64 -11.83 -4.73
C ILE A 149 -0.03 -11.75 -3.36
N VAL A 150 -1.01 -10.86 -3.26
CA VAL A 150 -2.03 -10.90 -2.21
C VAL A 150 -3.34 -11.33 -2.85
N ASP A 151 -4.02 -12.28 -2.21
CA ASP A 151 -5.34 -12.73 -2.65
C ASP A 151 -6.43 -11.85 -2.02
N ARG A 152 -7.26 -11.28 -2.88
CA ARG A 152 -8.41 -10.45 -2.48
C ARG A 152 -9.58 -10.77 -3.40
N ASP A 153 -10.45 -11.62 -2.93
CA ASP A 153 -11.58 -12.29 -3.61
C ASP A 153 -12.09 -11.66 -4.92
N ASP A 154 -12.21 -10.34 -4.98
CA ASP A 154 -12.76 -9.62 -6.14
C ASP A 154 -11.81 -8.61 -6.77
N MET A 155 -10.54 -8.61 -6.36
CA MET A 155 -9.59 -7.59 -6.82
C MET A 155 -8.35 -8.24 -7.45
N GLU A 156 -8.15 -8.00 -8.73
CA GLU A 156 -6.88 -8.30 -9.38
C GLU A 156 -5.76 -7.45 -8.78
N THR A 157 -4.78 -8.09 -8.16
CA THR A 157 -3.62 -7.46 -7.56
C THR A 157 -2.39 -7.67 -8.42
N LYS A 158 -1.47 -6.72 -8.37
CA LYS A 158 -0.23 -6.79 -9.13
C LYS A 158 0.71 -7.83 -8.51
N VAL A 159 1.31 -8.65 -9.37
CA VAL A 159 2.40 -9.55 -8.96
C VAL A 159 3.64 -8.73 -8.64
N TYR A 160 4.13 -8.85 -7.41
CA TYR A 160 5.45 -8.38 -7.05
C TYR A 160 6.50 -9.35 -7.58
N CYS A 161 7.58 -8.82 -8.18
CA CYS A 161 8.67 -9.63 -8.71
C CYS A 161 10.02 -9.00 -8.35
N GLN A 162 10.90 -9.82 -7.78
CA GLN A 162 12.28 -9.42 -7.43
C GLN A 162 13.26 -10.53 -7.79
N HIS A 163 14.31 -10.17 -8.53
CA HIS A 163 15.43 -11.04 -8.83
C HIS A 163 16.53 -10.85 -7.78
N PHE A 164 17.03 -11.94 -7.23
CA PHE A 164 18.15 -11.96 -6.30
C PHE A 164 19.40 -12.55 -7.00
N THR A 165 20.45 -11.75 -7.10
CA THR A 165 21.73 -12.16 -7.65
C THR A 165 22.84 -11.81 -6.68
N ARG A 166 23.74 -12.74 -6.42
CA ARG A 166 24.94 -12.47 -5.63
C ARG A 166 25.90 -11.61 -6.43
N HIS A 167 26.11 -10.38 -6.01
CA HIS A 167 27.27 -9.64 -6.45
C HIS A 167 28.52 -10.36 -5.91
N LYS A 168 29.27 -11.04 -6.76
CA LYS A 168 30.64 -11.47 -6.42
C LYS A 168 31.38 -10.19 -6.02
N ALA A 169 31.78 -10.10 -4.76
CA ALA A 169 32.70 -9.05 -4.34
C ALA A 169 33.91 -9.13 -5.27
N VAL A 170 34.10 -8.13 -6.12
CA VAL A 170 35.31 -7.98 -6.90
C VAL A 170 36.40 -7.74 -5.88
N GLY A 171 37.16 -8.78 -5.57
CA GLY A 171 38.34 -8.65 -4.73
C GLY A 171 39.22 -7.57 -5.32
N LYS A 172 39.50 -6.52 -4.56
CA LYS A 172 40.60 -5.61 -4.89
C LYS A 172 41.90 -6.43 -4.91
N PRO A 173 42.75 -6.22 -5.93
CA PRO A 173 44.08 -6.85 -5.97
C PRO A 173 44.97 -6.40 -4.84
#